data_381150f3202b764e49435b06bda77004
#
_entry.id   381150f3202b764e49435b06bda77004
#
_cell.length_a   1.000
_cell.length_b   1.000
_cell.length_c   1.000
_cell.angle_alpha   90.00
_cell.angle_beta   90.00
_cell.angle_gamma   90.00
#
_symmetry.space_group_name_H-M   'P 1'
#
loop_
_entity.id
_entity.type
_entity.pdbx_description
1 polymer ?
#
loop_
_entity_poly.entity_id
_entity_poly.type
_entity_poly.pdbx_seq_one_letter_code
_entity_poly.pdbx_strand_id
1 'polypeptide(L)'
;MTHDHRLETRNLGAGYEKRVILEDVSLSLPAGKITAIVGGNASGKSTLLRTLARILQPKSGAVLLDGQSVHQMKSRKLAQVMGLLPQSPIAPGGIAVADLVGRGRHPHQGLFSRWSAEDDRAVARALAATGTEELAERDLDTLSGGQRQRVWIAMALAQETDLLLLDEPTTFLDVAHQVEVLDLLVDLNTAQGTTIVMVLHDLNLAARYADHLIAVGDGGIRAEGPPAEVLTEDLVKAVFGLSCRIVSDPVSQTPCMVPIGRHKIGRSRKEAAA
;
A
#
# COMPACT_ATOMS: atom_id res chain seq x y z
N MET A 1 -11.72 16.16 12.10
CA MET A 1 -12.76 15.99 11.05
C MET A 1 -12.06 15.27 9.92
N THR A 2 -12.29 13.97 9.76
CA THR A 2 -11.82 13.21 8.60
C THR A 2 -12.57 13.73 7.38
N HIS A 3 -11.84 14.27 6.41
CA HIS A 3 -12.43 14.60 5.13
C HIS A 3 -12.49 13.33 4.28
N ASP A 4 -13.69 12.89 3.92
CA ASP A 4 -13.91 11.77 2.99
C ASP A 4 -13.46 12.18 1.57
N HIS A 5 -12.15 12.18 1.36
CA HIS A 5 -11.58 12.46 0.04
C HIS A 5 -11.87 11.31 -0.94
N ARG A 6 -12.42 11.66 -2.08
CA ARG A 6 -12.72 10.73 -3.16
C ARG A 6 -11.59 10.69 -4.17
N LEU A 7 -10.84 9.60 -4.21
CA LEU A 7 -9.82 9.33 -5.22
C LEU A 7 -10.39 8.41 -6.30
N GLU A 8 -10.39 8.85 -7.55
CA GLU A 8 -10.94 8.09 -8.68
C GLU A 8 -10.07 8.19 -9.93
N THR A 9 -10.22 7.23 -10.84
CA THR A 9 -9.65 7.30 -12.18
C THR A 9 -10.77 7.29 -13.21
N ARG A 10 -10.57 7.98 -14.34
CA ARG A 10 -11.50 8.00 -15.49
C ARG A 10 -10.76 7.70 -16.76
N ASN A 11 -11.09 6.57 -17.41
CA ASN A 11 -10.52 6.10 -18.67
C ASN A 11 -8.98 6.19 -18.66
N LEU A 12 -8.37 5.83 -17.53
CA LEU A 12 -6.95 6.01 -17.27
C LEU A 12 -6.13 5.07 -18.14
N GLY A 13 -5.27 5.64 -19.00
CA GLY A 13 -4.16 4.95 -19.63
C GLY A 13 -2.85 5.36 -18.97
N ALA A 14 -2.02 4.39 -18.60
CA ALA A 14 -0.74 4.64 -17.92
C ALA A 14 0.37 3.72 -18.42
N GLY A 15 1.61 4.18 -18.34
CA GLY A 15 2.77 3.41 -18.77
C GLY A 15 4.02 4.26 -18.89
N TYR A 16 5.11 3.65 -19.35
CA TYR A 16 6.43 4.27 -19.44
C TYR A 16 6.82 4.48 -20.90
N GLU A 17 7.43 5.61 -21.22
CA GLU A 17 7.86 5.98 -22.58
C GLU A 17 6.79 5.66 -23.64
N LYS A 18 7.07 4.72 -24.57
CA LYS A 18 6.13 4.31 -25.62
C LYS A 18 5.24 3.14 -25.22
N ARG A 19 5.52 2.45 -24.09
CA ARG A 19 4.79 1.27 -23.66
C ARG A 19 3.60 1.68 -22.79
N VAL A 20 2.39 1.33 -23.20
CA VAL A 20 1.20 1.38 -22.36
C VAL A 20 1.16 0.10 -21.51
N ILE A 21 0.90 0.24 -20.22
CA ILE A 21 0.82 -0.86 -19.25
C ILE A 21 -0.61 -1.06 -18.78
N LEU A 22 -1.35 0.05 -18.65
CA LEU A 22 -2.75 0.05 -18.24
C LEU A 22 -3.56 0.82 -19.27
N GLU A 23 -4.71 0.29 -19.64
CA GLU A 23 -5.62 0.88 -20.63
C GLU A 23 -7.03 0.94 -20.04
N ASP A 24 -7.69 2.07 -20.24
CA ASP A 24 -9.10 2.32 -19.91
C ASP A 24 -9.50 1.95 -18.46
N VAL A 25 -8.66 2.28 -17.49
CA VAL A 25 -8.91 1.99 -16.08
C VAL A 25 -9.80 3.08 -15.47
N SER A 26 -11.00 2.70 -15.07
CA SER A 26 -11.94 3.57 -14.33
C SER A 26 -12.28 2.91 -12.99
N LEU A 27 -11.87 3.56 -11.89
CA LEU A 27 -11.98 3.07 -10.50
C LEU A 27 -12.50 4.19 -9.61
N SER A 28 -13.17 3.81 -8.53
CA SER A 28 -13.51 4.71 -7.43
C SER A 28 -13.07 4.06 -6.11
N LEU A 29 -12.04 4.61 -5.48
CA LEU A 29 -11.49 4.06 -4.25
C LEU A 29 -12.39 4.42 -3.06
N PRO A 30 -12.82 3.45 -2.24
CA PRO A 30 -13.70 3.71 -1.11
C PRO A 30 -12.97 4.52 -0.02
N ALA A 31 -13.54 5.68 0.34
CA ALA A 31 -13.00 6.55 1.38
C ALA A 31 -13.06 5.88 2.76
N GLY A 32 -12.06 6.13 3.61
CA GLY A 32 -11.98 5.58 4.96
C GLY A 32 -11.77 4.05 5.01
N LYS A 33 -11.38 3.42 3.89
CA LYS A 33 -11.20 1.99 3.75
C LYS A 33 -9.78 1.62 3.38
N ILE A 34 -9.42 0.37 3.65
CA ILE A 34 -8.15 -0.22 3.20
C ILE A 34 -8.40 -0.94 1.87
N THR A 35 -7.75 -0.48 0.82
CA THR A 35 -7.78 -1.09 -0.52
C THR A 35 -6.43 -1.76 -0.80
N ALA A 36 -6.45 -3.05 -1.16
CA ALA A 36 -5.26 -3.74 -1.63
C ALA A 36 -5.30 -3.96 -3.16
N ILE A 37 -4.23 -3.54 -3.83
CA ILE A 37 -3.99 -3.80 -5.25
C ILE A 37 -3.16 -5.07 -5.38
N VAL A 38 -3.72 -6.09 -6.02
CA VAL A 38 -3.10 -7.40 -6.23
C VAL A 38 -2.98 -7.73 -7.72
N GLY A 39 -2.11 -8.68 -8.06
CA GLY A 39 -1.92 -9.10 -9.45
C GLY A 39 -0.56 -9.76 -9.67
N GLY A 40 -0.38 -10.38 -10.81
CA GLY A 40 0.88 -11.01 -11.19
C GLY A 40 2.06 -10.01 -11.28
N ASN A 41 3.28 -10.54 -11.41
CA ASN A 41 4.44 -9.67 -11.64
C ASN A 41 4.29 -8.95 -12.98
N ALA A 42 4.69 -7.68 -13.02
CA ALA A 42 4.57 -6.79 -14.18
C ALA A 42 3.13 -6.57 -14.70
N SER A 43 2.09 -6.86 -13.91
CA SER A 43 0.68 -6.65 -14.28
C SER A 43 0.27 -5.17 -14.33
N GLY A 44 1.06 -4.26 -13.74
CA GLY A 44 0.75 -2.83 -13.71
C GLY A 44 0.37 -2.27 -12.33
N LYS A 45 0.44 -3.03 -11.24
CA LYS A 45 0.10 -2.59 -9.87
C LYS A 45 0.82 -1.30 -9.45
N SER A 46 2.16 -1.32 -9.48
CA SER A 46 2.96 -0.14 -9.12
C SER A 46 2.79 0.99 -10.14
N THR A 47 2.49 0.67 -11.42
CA THR A 47 2.14 1.68 -12.44
C THR A 47 0.85 2.39 -12.05
N LEU A 48 -0.19 1.64 -11.65
CA LEU A 48 -1.45 2.21 -11.17
C LEU A 48 -1.20 3.09 -9.93
N LEU A 49 -0.56 2.55 -8.91
CA LEU A 49 -0.29 3.28 -7.65
C LEU A 49 0.52 4.56 -7.90
N ARG A 50 1.59 4.50 -8.70
CA ARG A 50 2.43 5.68 -9.05
C ARG A 50 1.67 6.72 -9.85
N THR A 51 0.70 6.29 -10.67
CA THR A 51 -0.15 7.23 -11.41
C THR A 51 -1.16 7.89 -10.48
N LEU A 52 -1.78 7.14 -9.56
CA LEU A 52 -2.62 7.67 -8.48
C LEU A 52 -1.85 8.71 -7.64
N ALA A 53 -0.61 8.40 -7.27
CA ALA A 53 0.29 9.26 -6.48
C ALA A 53 0.86 10.46 -7.26
N ARG A 54 0.48 10.66 -8.53
CA ARG A 54 1.03 11.71 -9.40
C ARG A 54 2.55 11.60 -9.66
N ILE A 55 3.15 10.45 -9.42
CA ILE A 55 4.57 10.19 -9.78
C ILE A 55 4.69 9.91 -11.27
N LEU A 56 3.70 9.19 -11.83
CA LEU A 56 3.63 8.89 -13.25
C LEU A 56 2.49 9.68 -13.89
N GLN A 57 2.79 10.36 -15.02
CA GLN A 57 1.76 11.10 -15.75
C GLN A 57 0.90 10.14 -16.56
N PRO A 58 -0.44 10.28 -16.52
CA PRO A 58 -1.33 9.52 -17.40
C PRO A 58 -1.01 9.75 -18.87
N LYS A 59 -1.14 8.70 -19.70
CA LYS A 59 -1.09 8.78 -21.15
C LYS A 59 -2.43 9.17 -21.74
N SER A 60 -3.51 8.77 -21.09
CA SER A 60 -4.90 9.15 -21.40
C SER A 60 -5.72 9.15 -20.12
N GLY A 61 -6.91 9.77 -20.18
CA GLY A 61 -7.79 9.86 -19.02
C GLY A 61 -7.24 10.75 -17.91
N ALA A 62 -7.69 10.53 -16.69
CA ALA A 62 -7.30 11.35 -15.54
C ALA A 62 -7.38 10.58 -14.22
N VAL A 63 -6.57 11.02 -13.24
CA VAL A 63 -6.74 10.73 -11.81
C VAL A 63 -7.34 11.96 -11.17
N LEU A 64 -8.43 11.79 -10.45
CA LEU A 64 -9.19 12.87 -9.81
C LEU A 64 -9.22 12.68 -8.30
N LEU A 65 -8.98 13.76 -7.59
CA LEU A 65 -9.18 13.89 -6.15
C LEU A 65 -10.28 14.92 -5.93
N ASP A 66 -11.41 14.51 -5.37
CA ASP A 66 -12.60 15.34 -5.19
C ASP A 66 -13.08 16.03 -6.49
N GLY A 67 -12.99 15.28 -7.61
CA GLY A 67 -13.37 15.80 -8.93
C GLY A 67 -12.32 16.68 -9.61
N GLN A 68 -11.23 17.06 -8.93
CA GLN A 68 -10.13 17.84 -9.51
C GLN A 68 -8.98 16.93 -9.94
N SER A 69 -8.42 17.14 -11.14
CA SER A 69 -7.24 16.40 -11.60
C SER A 69 -6.04 16.62 -10.65
N VAL A 70 -5.47 15.51 -10.13
CA VAL A 70 -4.29 15.57 -9.26
C VAL A 70 -3.08 16.24 -9.94
N HIS A 71 -3.01 16.16 -11.27
CA HIS A 71 -1.93 16.81 -12.06
C HIS A 71 -2.06 18.32 -12.14
N GLN A 72 -3.27 18.86 -11.93
CA GLN A 72 -3.53 20.31 -11.92
C GLN A 72 -3.45 20.92 -10.51
N MET A 73 -3.42 20.10 -9.46
CA MET A 73 -3.29 20.57 -8.08
C MET A 73 -1.89 21.10 -7.80
N LYS A 74 -1.79 22.11 -6.91
CA LYS A 74 -0.50 22.54 -6.37
C LYS A 74 0.13 21.39 -5.57
N SER A 75 1.42 21.09 -5.80
CA SER A 75 2.12 19.95 -5.19
C SER A 75 1.98 19.93 -3.66
N ARG A 76 2.12 21.09 -3.02
CA ARG A 76 1.99 21.23 -1.57
C ARG A 76 0.56 20.87 -1.09
N LYS A 77 -0.47 21.34 -1.80
CA LYS A 77 -1.87 21.04 -1.45
C LYS A 77 -2.14 19.53 -1.57
N LEU A 78 -1.68 18.91 -2.65
CA LEU A 78 -1.81 17.45 -2.83
C LEU A 78 -1.08 16.69 -1.72
N ALA A 79 0.16 17.09 -1.38
CA ALA A 79 0.96 16.44 -0.35
C ALA A 79 0.41 16.65 1.08
N GLN A 80 -0.47 17.60 1.32
CA GLN A 80 -1.20 17.75 2.60
C GLN A 80 -2.39 16.78 2.72
N VAL A 81 -2.85 16.19 1.60
CA VAL A 81 -4.00 15.28 1.57
C VAL A 81 -3.56 13.84 1.30
N MET A 82 -2.51 13.66 0.52
CA MET A 82 -2.07 12.35 0.03
C MET A 82 -0.60 12.11 0.34
N GLY A 83 -0.32 11.10 1.16
CA GLY A 83 1.02 10.57 1.44
C GLY A 83 1.37 9.41 0.51
N LEU A 84 2.65 9.22 0.24
CA LEU A 84 3.17 8.08 -0.52
C LEU A 84 4.40 7.49 0.15
N LEU A 85 4.38 6.17 0.34
CA LEU A 85 5.57 5.37 0.63
C LEU A 85 5.93 4.55 -0.61
N PRO A 86 7.03 4.86 -1.31
CA PRO A 86 7.48 4.08 -2.46
C PRO A 86 8.12 2.75 -2.03
N GLN A 87 8.20 1.78 -2.93
CA GLN A 87 8.77 0.46 -2.70
C GLN A 87 10.23 0.49 -2.19
N SER A 88 11.03 1.41 -2.70
CA SER A 88 12.45 1.56 -2.35
C SER A 88 12.75 3.03 -2.03
N PRO A 89 12.38 3.49 -0.82
CA PRO A 89 12.66 4.86 -0.43
C PRO A 89 14.16 5.06 -0.18
N ILE A 90 14.66 6.27 -0.50
CA ILE A 90 16.07 6.64 -0.36
C ILE A 90 16.20 7.77 0.66
N ALA A 91 17.16 7.64 1.57
CA ALA A 91 17.57 8.68 2.50
C ALA A 91 19.05 9.03 2.31
N PRO A 92 19.49 10.23 2.71
CA PRO A 92 20.90 10.53 2.84
C PRO A 92 21.56 9.59 3.86
N GLY A 93 22.80 9.17 3.59
CA GLY A 93 23.58 8.40 4.55
C GLY A 93 23.79 9.15 5.86
N GLY A 94 23.77 8.44 6.98
CA GLY A 94 23.99 9.01 8.31
C GLY A 94 22.85 9.87 8.84
N ILE A 95 21.64 9.77 8.29
CA ILE A 95 20.48 10.52 8.81
C ILE A 95 19.92 9.86 10.06
N ALA A 96 19.68 10.65 11.11
CA ALA A 96 18.97 10.18 12.29
C ALA A 96 17.49 9.87 11.97
N VAL A 97 16.93 8.88 12.67
CA VAL A 97 15.53 8.46 12.48
C VAL A 97 14.57 9.63 12.69
N ALA A 98 14.73 10.43 13.76
CA ALA A 98 13.87 11.58 14.03
C ALA A 98 13.91 12.61 12.90
N ASP A 99 15.11 12.87 12.32
CA ASP A 99 15.27 13.79 11.21
C ASP A 99 14.60 13.28 9.93
N LEU A 100 14.70 11.97 9.67
CA LEU A 100 14.00 11.35 8.54
C LEU A 100 12.49 11.46 8.69
N VAL A 101 11.94 11.09 9.85
CA VAL A 101 10.50 11.18 10.14
C VAL A 101 10.03 12.62 10.05
N GLY A 102 10.85 13.58 10.54
CA GLY A 102 10.60 15.00 10.42
C GLY A 102 10.44 15.50 8.98
N ARG A 103 11.03 14.83 8.00
CA ARG A 103 10.83 15.19 6.57
C ARG A 103 9.39 14.99 6.10
N GLY A 104 8.61 14.14 6.75
CA GLY A 104 7.17 14.03 6.53
C GLY A 104 6.43 15.36 6.75
N ARG A 105 6.97 16.27 7.55
CA ARG A 105 6.35 17.58 7.83
C ARG A 105 6.55 18.65 6.76
N HIS A 106 7.41 18.39 5.75
CA HIS A 106 7.67 19.38 4.68
C HIS A 106 6.42 20.00 4.03
N PRO A 107 5.33 19.26 3.74
CA PRO A 107 4.13 19.86 3.16
C PRO A 107 3.44 20.89 4.07
N HIS A 108 3.64 20.80 5.38
CA HIS A 108 3.04 21.72 6.37
C HIS A 108 3.90 22.98 6.60
N GLN A 109 5.19 22.94 6.26
CA GLN A 109 6.12 24.06 6.44
C GLN A 109 5.99 25.06 5.29
N GLY A 110 5.92 26.36 5.60
CA GLY A 110 5.97 27.44 4.61
C GLY A 110 7.41 27.76 4.18
N LEU A 111 7.57 28.56 3.13
CA LEU A 111 8.88 29.02 2.67
C LEU A 111 9.71 29.73 3.76
N PHE A 112 9.04 30.33 4.74
CA PHE A 112 9.68 31.06 5.85
C PHE A 112 9.22 30.53 7.23
N SER A 113 8.42 29.46 7.29
CA SER A 113 8.00 28.88 8.56
C SER A 113 9.15 28.06 9.15
N ARG A 114 9.47 28.36 10.41
CA ARG A 114 10.38 27.55 11.20
C ARG A 114 9.67 26.27 11.66
N TRP A 115 10.43 25.28 12.04
CA TRP A 115 9.97 24.10 12.75
C TRP A 115 9.09 24.52 13.96
N SER A 116 7.96 23.87 14.13
CA SER A 116 6.96 24.22 15.14
C SER A 116 6.80 23.13 16.19
N ALA A 117 6.27 23.47 17.36
CA ALA A 117 5.90 22.49 18.37
C ALA A 117 4.83 21.47 17.87
N GLU A 118 4.05 21.80 16.83
CA GLU A 118 3.14 20.84 16.20
C GLU A 118 3.90 19.81 15.36
N ASP A 119 4.98 20.24 14.69
CA ASP A 119 5.85 19.30 13.95
C ASP A 119 6.52 18.31 14.90
N ASP A 120 7.01 18.78 16.08
CA ASP A 120 7.55 17.89 17.12
C ASP A 120 6.52 16.87 17.58
N ARG A 121 5.30 17.32 17.85
CA ARG A 121 4.19 16.43 18.26
C ARG A 121 3.83 15.43 17.18
N ALA A 122 3.77 15.83 15.92
CA ALA A 122 3.47 14.95 14.81
C ALA A 122 4.53 13.86 14.62
N VAL A 123 5.82 14.25 14.74
CA VAL A 123 6.95 13.30 14.70
C VAL A 123 6.87 12.32 15.88
N ALA A 124 6.64 12.84 17.10
CA ALA A 124 6.52 11.98 18.28
C ALA A 124 5.34 10.99 18.16
N ARG A 125 4.17 11.45 17.70
CA ARG A 125 3.01 10.57 17.44
C ARG A 125 3.33 9.49 16.40
N ALA A 126 4.02 9.85 15.33
CA ALA A 126 4.38 8.91 14.27
C ALA A 126 5.37 7.84 14.75
N LEU A 127 6.39 8.24 15.52
CA LEU A 127 7.34 7.32 16.15
C LEU A 127 6.65 6.38 17.14
N ALA A 128 5.77 6.91 18.01
CA ALA A 128 5.01 6.12 18.95
C ALA A 128 4.08 5.12 18.25
N ALA A 129 3.35 5.56 17.23
CA ALA A 129 2.46 4.69 16.45
C ALA A 129 3.18 3.52 15.80
N THR A 130 4.46 3.68 15.43
CA THR A 130 5.28 2.64 14.79
C THR A 130 6.18 1.87 15.74
N GLY A 131 6.16 2.19 17.06
CA GLY A 131 7.04 1.60 18.07
C GLY A 131 8.52 1.81 17.75
N THR A 132 8.87 3.02 17.31
CA THR A 132 10.24 3.37 16.90
C THR A 132 10.86 4.54 17.71
N GLU A 133 10.22 4.92 18.84
CA GLU A 133 10.68 6.03 19.68
C GLU A 133 12.12 5.83 20.18
N GLU A 134 12.46 4.62 20.63
CA GLU A 134 13.81 4.29 21.11
C GLU A 134 14.89 4.34 20.02
N LEU A 135 14.47 4.41 18.75
CA LEU A 135 15.34 4.48 17.60
C LEU A 135 15.59 5.93 17.13
N ALA A 136 14.91 6.92 17.72
CA ALA A 136 14.86 8.31 17.23
C ALA A 136 16.24 8.93 16.95
N GLU A 137 17.20 8.71 17.85
CA GLU A 137 18.58 9.24 17.75
C GLU A 137 19.52 8.32 16.94
N ARG A 138 19.06 7.15 16.49
CA ARG A 138 19.90 6.19 15.76
C ARG A 138 20.00 6.58 14.29
N ASP A 139 21.15 6.24 13.71
CA ASP A 139 21.35 6.31 12.26
C ASP A 139 20.49 5.25 11.55
N LEU A 140 19.75 5.67 10.53
CA LEU A 140 18.89 4.81 9.72
C LEU A 140 19.64 3.59 9.16
N ASP A 141 20.91 3.77 8.78
CA ASP A 141 21.72 2.71 8.17
C ASP A 141 22.11 1.61 9.16
N THR A 142 21.98 1.85 10.47
CA THR A 142 22.25 0.87 11.53
C THR A 142 21.06 -0.03 11.86
N LEU A 143 19.90 0.23 11.29
CA LEU A 143 18.65 -0.46 11.60
C LEU A 143 18.50 -1.77 10.82
N SER A 144 17.80 -2.75 11.44
CA SER A 144 17.31 -3.93 10.72
C SER A 144 16.30 -3.56 9.62
N GLY A 145 16.06 -4.46 8.67
CA GLY A 145 15.09 -4.22 7.60
C GLY A 145 13.69 -3.87 8.12
N GLY A 146 13.20 -4.62 9.12
CA GLY A 146 11.89 -4.36 9.73
C GLY A 146 11.83 -3.03 10.49
N GLN A 147 12.88 -2.70 11.27
CA GLN A 147 12.98 -1.40 11.94
C GLN A 147 12.99 -0.25 10.93
N ARG A 148 13.80 -0.37 9.87
CA ARG A 148 13.90 0.62 8.80
C ARG A 148 12.54 0.82 8.11
N GLN A 149 11.81 -0.26 7.82
CA GLN A 149 10.47 -0.19 7.22
C GLN A 149 9.47 0.56 8.12
N ARG A 150 9.45 0.28 9.42
CA ARG A 150 8.60 1.00 10.38
C ARG A 150 8.94 2.49 10.46
N VAL A 151 10.21 2.84 10.39
CA VAL A 151 10.65 4.25 10.33
C VAL A 151 10.17 4.96 9.06
N TRP A 152 10.21 4.28 7.90
CA TRP A 152 9.65 4.85 6.66
C TRP A 152 8.14 5.04 6.74
N ILE A 153 7.43 4.12 7.38
CA ILE A 153 6.00 4.28 7.67
C ILE A 153 5.79 5.45 8.63
N ALA A 154 6.61 5.58 9.69
CA ALA A 154 6.55 6.74 10.59
C ALA A 154 6.69 8.07 9.84
N MET A 155 7.64 8.17 8.89
CA MET A 155 7.78 9.35 8.05
C MET A 155 6.52 9.65 7.25
N ALA A 156 5.88 8.63 6.66
CA ALA A 156 4.62 8.81 5.94
C ALA A 156 3.46 9.22 6.88
N LEU A 157 3.42 8.66 8.10
CA LEU A 157 2.43 9.03 9.11
C LEU A 157 2.63 10.45 9.66
N ALA A 158 3.88 10.90 9.83
CA ALA A 158 4.19 12.26 10.26
C ALA A 158 3.66 13.32 9.28
N GLN A 159 3.38 12.94 8.04
CA GLN A 159 2.75 13.81 7.06
C GLN A 159 1.28 14.12 7.39
N GLU A 160 0.60 13.28 8.22
CA GLU A 160 -0.79 13.44 8.65
C GLU A 160 -1.76 13.70 7.50
N THR A 161 -1.81 12.76 6.56
CA THR A 161 -2.66 12.84 5.37
C THR A 161 -3.90 11.95 5.49
N ASP A 162 -5.03 12.37 4.89
CA ASP A 162 -6.27 11.59 4.86
C ASP A 162 -6.19 10.38 3.90
N LEU A 163 -5.26 10.41 2.94
CA LEU A 163 -4.96 9.34 1.98
C LEU A 163 -3.51 8.88 2.13
N LEU A 164 -3.30 7.56 2.23
CA LEU A 164 -1.96 6.96 2.29
C LEU A 164 -1.81 5.89 1.21
N LEU A 165 -0.87 6.09 0.31
CA LEU A 165 -0.53 5.17 -0.77
C LEU A 165 0.78 4.45 -0.43
N LEU A 166 0.81 3.10 -0.51
CA LEU A 166 1.94 2.28 -0.10
C LEU A 166 2.31 1.30 -1.23
N ASP A 167 3.50 1.45 -1.80
CA ASP A 167 4.01 0.55 -2.84
C ASP A 167 4.80 -0.60 -2.18
N GLU A 168 4.15 -1.75 -1.97
CA GLU A 168 4.72 -2.96 -1.38
C GLU A 168 5.32 -2.76 0.03
N PRO A 169 4.54 -2.31 1.02
CA PRO A 169 5.05 -1.96 2.34
C PRO A 169 5.59 -3.14 3.15
N THR A 170 5.32 -4.38 2.74
CA THR A 170 5.73 -5.62 3.43
C THR A 170 6.86 -6.37 2.72
N THR A 171 7.37 -5.86 1.60
CA THR A 171 8.43 -6.52 0.84
C THR A 171 9.74 -6.54 1.63
N PHE A 172 10.49 -7.63 1.54
CA PHE A 172 11.73 -7.93 2.29
C PHE A 172 11.57 -8.08 3.82
N LEU A 173 10.34 -8.17 4.33
CA LEU A 173 10.07 -8.45 5.73
C LEU A 173 9.78 -9.96 5.93
N ASP A 174 10.16 -10.49 7.07
CA ASP A 174 9.68 -11.79 7.51
C ASP A 174 8.20 -11.74 7.90
N VAL A 175 7.58 -12.91 8.08
CA VAL A 175 6.13 -13.02 8.31
C VAL A 175 5.67 -12.23 9.55
N ALA A 176 6.46 -12.24 10.64
CA ALA A 176 6.09 -11.53 11.86
C ALA A 176 6.04 -10.02 11.63
N HIS A 177 7.08 -9.47 11.00
CA HIS A 177 7.14 -8.04 10.69
C HIS A 177 6.11 -7.61 9.63
N GLN A 178 5.74 -8.50 8.67
CA GLN A 178 4.64 -8.22 7.72
C GLN A 178 3.31 -8.03 8.46
N VAL A 179 3.01 -8.92 9.41
CA VAL A 179 1.80 -8.85 10.24
C VAL A 179 1.80 -7.57 11.08
N GLU A 180 2.91 -7.26 11.77
CA GLU A 180 3.06 -6.03 12.58
C GLU A 180 2.78 -4.76 11.75
N VAL A 181 3.31 -4.68 10.53
CA VAL A 181 3.08 -3.53 9.63
C VAL A 181 1.62 -3.45 9.20
N LEU A 182 0.99 -4.57 8.85
CA LEU A 182 -0.41 -4.57 8.42
C LEU A 182 -1.36 -4.27 9.58
N ASP A 183 -1.10 -4.80 10.78
CA ASP A 183 -1.85 -4.47 11.99
C ASP A 183 -1.76 -2.97 12.30
N LEU A 184 -0.57 -2.37 12.21
CA LEU A 184 -0.37 -0.92 12.37
C LEU A 184 -1.22 -0.11 11.36
N LEU A 185 -1.30 -0.54 10.09
CA LEU A 185 -2.11 0.14 9.09
C LEU A 185 -3.61 0.03 9.37
N VAL A 186 -4.08 -1.11 9.89
CA VAL A 186 -5.47 -1.28 10.37
C VAL A 186 -5.76 -0.38 11.57
N ASP A 187 -4.84 -0.32 12.54
CA ASP A 187 -4.98 0.55 13.72
C ASP A 187 -5.09 2.01 13.29
N LEU A 188 -4.25 2.45 12.36
CA LEU A 188 -4.28 3.79 11.79
C LEU A 188 -5.62 4.09 11.10
N ASN A 189 -6.07 3.18 10.22
CA ASN A 189 -7.36 3.34 9.53
C ASN A 189 -8.52 3.41 10.54
N THR A 190 -8.53 2.51 11.52
CA THR A 190 -9.59 2.44 12.55
C THR A 190 -9.61 3.70 13.42
N ALA A 191 -8.44 4.18 13.85
CA ALA A 191 -8.33 5.31 14.78
C ALA A 191 -8.59 6.66 14.11
N GLN A 192 -8.20 6.82 12.84
CA GLN A 192 -8.19 8.11 12.14
C GLN A 192 -9.12 8.18 10.92
N GLY A 193 -9.66 7.04 10.45
CA GLY A 193 -10.43 6.98 9.21
C GLY A 193 -9.59 7.20 7.95
N THR A 194 -8.26 7.07 8.04
CA THR A 194 -7.36 7.27 6.90
C THR A 194 -7.66 6.28 5.78
N THR A 195 -7.86 6.77 4.57
CA THR A 195 -7.99 5.91 3.39
C THR A 195 -6.61 5.36 3.02
N ILE A 196 -6.47 4.03 2.97
CA ILE A 196 -5.20 3.37 2.67
C ILE A 196 -5.33 2.60 1.37
N VAL A 197 -4.36 2.81 0.46
CA VAL A 197 -4.25 2.04 -0.79
C VAL A 197 -2.86 1.42 -0.82
N MET A 198 -2.77 0.11 -0.85
CA MET A 198 -1.47 -0.58 -0.81
C MET A 198 -1.36 -1.65 -1.90
N VAL A 199 -0.17 -1.80 -2.46
CA VAL A 199 0.16 -2.94 -3.31
C VAL A 199 0.64 -4.08 -2.43
N LEU A 200 0.04 -5.26 -2.57
CA LEU A 200 0.47 -6.46 -1.86
C LEU A 200 0.72 -7.61 -2.86
N HIS A 201 1.73 -8.44 -2.55
CA HIS A 201 2.03 -9.66 -3.32
C HIS A 201 1.31 -10.88 -2.75
N ASP A 202 1.11 -10.94 -1.44
CA ASP A 202 0.44 -12.04 -0.77
C ASP A 202 -1.07 -11.84 -0.80
N LEU A 203 -1.77 -12.76 -1.50
CA LEU A 203 -3.23 -12.73 -1.65
C LEU A 203 -3.97 -12.97 -0.34
N ASN A 204 -3.40 -13.80 0.54
CA ASN A 204 -4.04 -14.13 1.81
C ASN A 204 -3.94 -12.94 2.77
N LEU A 205 -2.78 -12.28 2.82
CA LEU A 205 -2.64 -11.03 3.57
C LEU A 205 -3.52 -9.92 2.98
N ALA A 206 -3.59 -9.80 1.65
CA ALA A 206 -4.48 -8.82 1.01
C ALA A 206 -5.95 -9.07 1.37
N ALA A 207 -6.41 -10.32 1.30
CA ALA A 207 -7.79 -10.68 1.64
C ALA A 207 -8.10 -10.53 3.14
N ARG A 208 -7.11 -10.70 4.02
CA ARG A 208 -7.27 -10.58 5.47
C ARG A 208 -7.33 -9.14 5.95
N TYR A 209 -6.53 -8.26 5.34
CA TYR A 209 -6.30 -6.90 5.85
C TYR A 209 -7.03 -5.80 5.07
N ALA A 210 -7.52 -6.09 3.86
CA ALA A 210 -8.22 -5.09 3.07
C ALA A 210 -9.74 -5.24 3.13
N ASP A 211 -10.43 -4.10 3.13
CA ASP A 211 -11.88 -4.04 2.92
C ASP A 211 -12.24 -4.20 1.44
N HIS A 212 -11.32 -3.82 0.55
CA HIS A 212 -11.53 -3.76 -0.90
C HIS A 212 -10.29 -4.28 -1.63
N LEU A 213 -10.49 -5.17 -2.61
CA LEU A 213 -9.45 -5.67 -3.48
C LEU A 213 -9.60 -5.11 -4.88
N ILE A 214 -8.47 -4.81 -5.50
CA ILE A 214 -8.36 -4.49 -6.94
C ILE A 214 -7.39 -5.47 -7.56
N ALA A 215 -7.88 -6.36 -8.41
CA ALA A 215 -7.07 -7.33 -9.13
C ALA A 215 -6.67 -6.78 -10.50
N VAL A 216 -5.36 -6.58 -10.71
CA VAL A 216 -4.78 -6.05 -11.95
C VAL A 216 -4.19 -7.18 -12.78
N GLY A 217 -4.57 -7.25 -14.07
CA GLY A 217 -4.07 -8.24 -15.02
C GLY A 217 -4.32 -7.82 -16.45
N ASP A 218 -3.50 -8.32 -17.40
CA ASP A 218 -3.62 -8.07 -18.86
C ASP A 218 -3.94 -6.62 -19.23
N GLY A 219 -3.21 -5.69 -18.62
CA GLY A 219 -3.32 -4.26 -18.94
C GLY A 219 -4.51 -3.52 -18.35
N GLY A 220 -5.31 -4.13 -17.47
CA GLY A 220 -6.49 -3.49 -16.87
C GLY A 220 -6.90 -4.07 -15.53
N ILE A 221 -8.10 -3.70 -15.09
CA ILE A 221 -8.72 -4.25 -13.88
C ILE A 221 -9.51 -5.50 -14.26
N ARG A 222 -9.24 -6.61 -13.57
CA ARG A 222 -9.92 -7.89 -13.77
C ARG A 222 -11.11 -8.07 -12.85
N ALA A 223 -10.98 -7.60 -11.63
CA ALA A 223 -12.06 -7.57 -10.64
C ALA A 223 -11.76 -6.52 -9.59
N GLU A 224 -12.81 -5.96 -8.99
CA GLU A 224 -12.73 -5.10 -7.82
C GLU A 224 -13.93 -5.34 -6.91
N GLY A 225 -13.77 -5.16 -5.60
CA GLY A 225 -14.81 -5.35 -4.60
C GLY A 225 -14.31 -5.92 -3.29
N PRO A 226 -15.23 -6.35 -2.40
CA PRO A 226 -14.86 -7.03 -1.16
C PRO A 226 -14.04 -8.30 -1.41
N PRO A 227 -13.08 -8.66 -0.54
CA PRO A 227 -12.26 -9.86 -0.71
C PRO A 227 -13.04 -11.14 -0.95
N ALA A 228 -14.20 -11.31 -0.29
CA ALA A 228 -15.05 -12.50 -0.43
C ALA A 228 -15.66 -12.66 -1.84
N GLU A 229 -15.84 -11.56 -2.56
CA GLU A 229 -16.40 -11.57 -3.92
C GLU A 229 -15.28 -11.65 -4.98
N VAL A 230 -14.13 -11.03 -4.71
CA VAL A 230 -13.03 -10.92 -5.68
C VAL A 230 -12.12 -12.15 -5.67
N LEU A 231 -11.75 -12.67 -4.48
CA LEU A 231 -10.80 -13.77 -4.38
C LEU A 231 -11.47 -15.12 -4.68
N THR A 232 -11.51 -15.48 -5.97
CA THR A 232 -12.08 -16.74 -6.47
C THR A 232 -11.01 -17.61 -7.14
N GLU A 233 -11.28 -18.93 -7.25
CA GLU A 233 -10.37 -19.87 -7.94
C GLU A 233 -10.14 -19.44 -9.41
N ASP A 234 -11.19 -18.95 -10.08
CA ASP A 234 -11.12 -18.49 -11.48
C ASP A 234 -10.29 -17.22 -11.62
N LEU A 235 -10.45 -16.25 -10.71
CA LEU A 235 -9.61 -15.04 -10.71
C LEU A 235 -8.13 -15.39 -10.50
N VAL A 236 -7.82 -16.24 -9.51
CA VAL A 236 -6.43 -16.65 -9.23
C VAL A 236 -5.84 -17.35 -10.44
N LYS A 237 -6.60 -18.22 -11.11
CA LYS A 237 -6.14 -18.89 -12.33
C LYS A 237 -5.92 -17.90 -13.48
N ALA A 238 -6.82 -16.95 -13.69
CA ALA A 238 -6.73 -15.95 -14.77
C ALA A 238 -5.57 -14.96 -14.56
N VAL A 239 -5.41 -14.44 -13.32
CA VAL A 239 -4.45 -13.35 -13.04
C VAL A 239 -3.06 -13.88 -12.70
N PHE A 240 -2.98 -15.03 -12.01
CA PHE A 240 -1.70 -15.59 -11.50
C PHE A 240 -1.28 -16.88 -12.21
N GLY A 241 -2.12 -17.45 -13.08
CA GLY A 241 -1.86 -18.72 -13.76
C GLY A 241 -1.78 -19.93 -12.80
N LEU A 242 -2.33 -19.81 -11.59
CA LEU A 242 -2.20 -20.79 -10.52
C LEU A 242 -3.55 -21.44 -10.23
N SER A 243 -3.61 -22.78 -10.21
CA SER A 243 -4.76 -23.51 -9.69
C SER A 243 -4.73 -23.50 -8.16
N CYS A 244 -5.85 -23.25 -7.54
CA CYS A 244 -5.97 -23.20 -6.07
C CYS A 244 -7.33 -23.72 -5.60
N ARG A 245 -7.51 -23.77 -4.28
CA ARG A 245 -8.80 -23.81 -3.59
C ARG A 245 -8.93 -22.54 -2.76
N ILE A 246 -10.13 -22.00 -2.70
CA ILE A 246 -10.47 -20.94 -1.77
C ILE A 246 -11.20 -21.58 -0.59
N VAL A 247 -10.67 -21.33 0.60
CA VAL A 247 -11.23 -21.79 1.88
C VAL A 247 -11.42 -20.60 2.81
N SER A 248 -12.24 -20.73 3.84
CA SER A 248 -12.32 -19.71 4.90
C SER A 248 -11.12 -19.83 5.83
N ASP A 249 -10.42 -18.74 6.08
CA ASP A 249 -9.37 -18.67 7.11
C ASP A 249 -10.01 -18.91 8.49
N PRO A 250 -9.51 -19.87 9.31
CA PRO A 250 -10.13 -20.21 10.58
C PRO A 250 -10.02 -19.11 11.64
N VAL A 251 -9.12 -18.13 11.45
CA VAL A 251 -8.89 -17.03 12.40
C VAL A 251 -9.66 -15.79 12.01
N SER A 252 -9.47 -15.32 10.76
CA SER A 252 -10.06 -14.05 10.27
C SER A 252 -11.42 -14.23 9.61
N GLN A 253 -11.80 -15.46 9.25
CA GLN A 253 -13.02 -15.79 8.49
C GLN A 253 -13.03 -15.19 7.06
N THR A 254 -11.90 -14.65 6.61
CA THR A 254 -11.72 -14.13 5.25
C THR A 254 -11.37 -15.25 4.27
N PRO A 255 -11.54 -15.06 2.95
CA PRO A 255 -11.13 -16.05 1.98
C PRO A 255 -9.60 -16.23 1.99
N CYS A 256 -9.17 -17.49 1.97
CA CYS A 256 -7.77 -17.88 1.97
C CYS A 256 -7.47 -18.78 0.77
N MET A 257 -6.50 -18.40 -0.05
CA MET A 257 -6.05 -19.15 -1.22
C MET A 257 -5.07 -20.24 -0.80
N VAL A 258 -5.41 -21.49 -1.11
CA VAL A 258 -4.55 -22.67 -0.92
C VAL A 258 -4.08 -23.16 -2.29
N PRO A 259 -2.79 -23.06 -2.63
CA PRO A 259 -2.31 -23.41 -3.96
C PRO A 259 -2.33 -24.93 -4.21
N ILE A 260 -2.66 -25.31 -5.45
CA ILE A 260 -2.59 -26.69 -5.92
C ILE A 260 -1.31 -26.84 -6.74
N GLY A 261 -0.29 -27.49 -6.14
CA GLY A 261 0.97 -27.80 -6.81
C GLY A 261 0.91 -29.12 -7.60
N ARG A 262 1.96 -29.40 -8.37
CA ARG A 262 2.12 -30.66 -9.14
C ARG A 262 2.26 -31.89 -8.25
N HIS A 263 2.80 -31.70 -7.05
CA HIS A 263 3.05 -32.79 -6.12
C HIS A 263 2.09 -32.71 -4.94
N LYS A 264 1.33 -33.78 -4.71
CA LYS A 264 0.57 -33.95 -3.46
C LYS A 264 1.56 -34.36 -2.36
N ILE A 265 1.93 -33.44 -1.48
CA ILE A 265 2.69 -33.76 -0.28
C ILE A 265 1.69 -34.26 0.75
N GLY A 266 1.50 -35.58 0.80
CA GLY A 266 0.52 -36.23 1.67
C GLY A 266 0.25 -37.67 1.28
N ARG A 267 1.27 -38.35 0.73
CA ARG A 267 1.27 -39.82 0.68
C ARG A 267 1.38 -40.30 2.12
N SER A 268 0.32 -40.91 2.62
CA SER A 268 0.45 -41.71 3.84
C SER A 268 1.55 -42.76 3.55
N ARG A 269 2.53 -42.87 4.45
CA ARG A 269 3.64 -43.84 4.37
C ARG A 269 3.17 -45.32 4.32
N LYS A 270 1.86 -45.58 4.16
CA LYS A 270 1.29 -46.94 4.16
C LYS A 270 1.26 -47.63 2.80
N GLU A 271 1.56 -46.94 1.69
CA GLU A 271 1.51 -47.56 0.35
C GLU A 271 2.92 -47.94 -0.23
N ALA A 272 4.01 -47.78 0.53
CA ALA A 272 5.36 -48.13 0.09
C ALA A 272 5.87 -49.47 0.69
N ALA A 273 4.98 -50.25 1.28
CA ALA A 273 5.31 -51.58 1.87
C ALA A 273 4.27 -52.63 1.45
N ALA A 274 3.99 -52.72 0.15
CA ALA A 274 3.27 -53.85 -0.45
C ALA A 274 3.96 -54.23 -1.75
#